data_d5d74c199d1e00ab9f47852868ce043e
#
_entry.id   d5d74c199d1e00ab9f47852868ce043e
#
_cell.length_a   1.000
_cell.length_b   1.000
_cell.length_c   1.000
_cell.angle_alpha   90.00
_cell.angle_beta   90.00
_cell.angle_gamma   90.00
#
_symmetry.space_group_name_H-M   'P 1'
#
loop_
_entity.id
_entity.type
_entity.pdbx_description
1 polymer ?
#
loop_
_entity_poly.entity_id
_entity_poly.type
_entity_poly.pdbx_seq_one_letter_code
_entity_poly.pdbx_strand_id
1 'polypeptide(L)'
;MLKSGGHGSASEIEFIDSQRAIIRNATYTTCSRVPGPSWLPEWILKAASFQVNEEDNTIQAKDLQLRFHDVPILAAPTLTFPLDTQRHSGFLAPLIGIDSVSGIEVSSPYYWNIAPHRDATLTTTVMSKRGLALDSEFRYLEPLHQGQGRFNWMPNDSLRKESRWGLSAQHSGEADTGVSALGLVGVDLNINRVSDDNYWRDFPRAGLSLTQRLLPASGSLHWSQGDLSMMAQVLQFQTLQDISSPITPPYNRSPQIQARYNKWNVQGFDAAITADTTRFEADFNQVPGGATGILRNGQRSFAALQ
;
A
#
# COMPACT_ATOMS: atom_id res chain seq x y z
N MET A 1 -21.25 29.46 1.49
CA MET A 1 -20.68 28.55 2.53
C MET A 1 -20.42 27.23 1.87
N LEU A 2 -19.18 26.83 1.79
CA LEU A 2 -18.82 25.49 1.33
C LEU A 2 -19.43 24.47 2.29
N LYS A 3 -19.96 23.35 1.77
CA LYS A 3 -20.59 22.27 2.56
C LYS A 3 -19.68 21.67 3.66
N SER A 4 -18.40 21.99 3.63
CA SER A 4 -17.33 21.50 4.54
C SER A 4 -17.07 22.40 5.76
N GLY A 5 -17.85 23.45 6.00
CA GLY A 5 -17.58 24.41 7.09
C GLY A 5 -16.38 25.32 6.87
N GLY A 6 -15.77 25.28 5.68
CA GLY A 6 -14.65 26.13 5.34
C GLY A 6 -15.04 27.62 5.20
N HIS A 7 -14.16 28.51 5.66
CA HIS A 7 -14.32 29.96 5.57
C HIS A 7 -12.95 30.62 5.32
N GLY A 8 -13.02 31.84 4.84
CA GLY A 8 -11.85 32.61 4.50
C GLY A 8 -12.19 34.07 4.21
N SER A 9 -11.20 34.83 3.84
CA SER A 9 -11.32 36.22 3.40
C SER A 9 -10.53 36.42 2.10
N ALA A 10 -10.93 37.38 1.30
CA ALA A 10 -10.22 37.81 0.11
C ALA A 10 -10.29 39.33 -0.02
N SER A 11 -9.28 39.93 -0.66
CA SER A 11 -9.30 41.35 -0.96
C SER A 11 -10.19 41.68 -2.16
N GLU A 12 -10.28 40.77 -3.11
CA GLU A 12 -10.99 40.96 -4.37
C GLU A 12 -11.47 39.64 -4.93
N ILE A 13 -12.63 39.62 -5.53
CA ILE A 13 -13.17 38.51 -6.34
C ILE A 13 -13.56 39.07 -7.69
N GLU A 14 -12.89 38.62 -8.74
CA GLU A 14 -13.12 38.96 -10.12
C GLU A 14 -13.77 37.79 -10.85
N PHE A 15 -14.99 37.97 -11.36
CA PHE A 15 -15.66 36.99 -12.19
C PHE A 15 -15.30 37.23 -13.65
N ILE A 16 -14.59 36.31 -14.30
CA ILE A 16 -14.21 36.40 -15.70
C ILE A 16 -15.43 36.08 -16.59
N ASP A 17 -16.11 35.01 -16.20
CA ASP A 17 -17.37 34.55 -16.83
C ASP A 17 -18.19 33.73 -15.83
N SER A 18 -19.19 32.96 -16.30
CA SER A 18 -20.06 32.14 -15.45
C SER A 18 -19.37 30.93 -14.82
N GLN A 19 -18.19 30.56 -15.31
CA GLN A 19 -17.47 29.35 -14.91
C GLN A 19 -16.07 29.64 -14.36
N ARG A 20 -15.54 30.87 -14.51
CA ARG A 20 -14.19 31.23 -14.11
C ARG A 20 -14.16 32.47 -13.23
N ALA A 21 -13.45 32.34 -12.11
CA ALA A 21 -13.24 33.46 -11.19
C ALA A 21 -11.79 33.51 -10.67
N ILE A 22 -11.33 34.72 -10.35
CA ILE A 22 -10.03 34.94 -9.68
C ILE A 22 -10.30 35.58 -8.33
N ILE A 23 -9.78 34.96 -7.27
CA ILE A 23 -9.88 35.45 -5.90
C ILE A 23 -8.47 35.84 -5.46
N ARG A 24 -8.28 37.14 -5.12
CA ARG A 24 -6.95 37.71 -4.81
C ARG A 24 -6.73 37.88 -3.32
N ASN A 25 -5.48 37.68 -2.89
CA ASN A 25 -5.04 37.79 -1.49
C ASN A 25 -5.98 37.03 -0.56
N ALA A 26 -6.18 35.76 -0.87
CA ALA A 26 -7.19 34.97 -0.23
C ALA A 26 -6.64 34.10 0.89
N THR A 27 -7.49 33.86 1.87
CA THR A 27 -7.25 32.93 2.96
C THR A 27 -8.32 31.87 3.01
N TYR A 28 -7.98 30.69 3.52
CA TYR A 28 -8.92 29.61 3.72
C TYR A 28 -8.54 28.76 4.93
N THR A 29 -9.55 28.41 5.75
CA THR A 29 -9.41 27.47 6.87
C THR A 29 -10.73 26.75 7.12
N THR A 30 -10.66 25.58 7.75
CA THR A 30 -11.84 24.86 8.28
C THR A 30 -11.90 24.91 9.81
N CYS A 31 -10.94 25.57 10.48
CA CYS A 31 -10.96 25.74 11.93
C CYS A 31 -12.17 26.54 12.35
N SER A 32 -12.93 26.05 13.33
CA SER A 32 -14.11 26.76 13.87
C SER A 32 -13.70 28.13 14.43
N ARG A 33 -14.41 29.18 14.02
CA ARG A 33 -14.15 30.53 14.48
C ARG A 33 -14.64 30.68 15.91
N VAL A 34 -13.73 30.89 16.86
CA VAL A 34 -14.05 31.24 18.23
C VAL A 34 -14.13 32.78 18.32
N PRO A 35 -15.24 33.36 18.81
CA PRO A 35 -15.35 34.82 18.93
C PRO A 35 -14.31 35.35 19.91
N GLY A 36 -13.51 36.35 19.48
CA GLY A 36 -12.51 37.00 20.30
C GLY A 36 -11.57 37.90 19.46
N PRO A 37 -10.97 38.96 20.02
CA PRO A 37 -10.15 39.89 19.29
C PRO A 37 -8.82 39.32 18.78
N SER A 38 -8.39 38.17 19.30
CA SER A 38 -7.11 37.52 18.98
C SER A 38 -7.31 36.08 18.42
N TRP A 39 -8.45 35.78 17.76
CA TRP A 39 -8.63 34.46 17.20
C TRP A 39 -7.60 34.20 16.09
N LEU A 40 -6.77 33.19 16.32
CA LEU A 40 -5.84 32.63 15.35
C LEU A 40 -6.26 31.18 15.06
N PRO A 41 -6.53 30.82 13.79
CA PRO A 41 -6.80 29.43 13.46
C PRO A 41 -5.56 28.57 13.66
N GLU A 42 -5.75 27.32 14.06
CA GLU A 42 -4.65 26.36 14.16
C GLU A 42 -3.89 26.26 12.83
N TRP A 43 -4.63 26.24 11.72
CA TRP A 43 -4.03 26.29 10.38
C TRP A 43 -4.81 27.22 9.45
N ILE A 44 -4.10 27.85 8.53
CA ILE A 44 -4.66 28.71 7.50
C ILE A 44 -3.85 28.58 6.21
N LEU A 45 -4.56 28.48 5.09
CA LEU A 45 -3.99 28.64 3.75
C LEU A 45 -4.07 30.11 3.38
N LYS A 46 -2.95 30.69 2.95
CA LYS A 46 -2.86 32.03 2.34
C LYS A 46 -2.35 31.88 0.91
N ALA A 47 -2.97 32.52 -0.04
CA ALA A 47 -2.53 32.52 -1.44
C ALA A 47 -2.61 33.93 -2.03
N ALA A 48 -1.68 34.27 -2.93
CA ALA A 48 -1.75 35.52 -3.69
C ALA A 48 -2.97 35.52 -4.58
N SER A 49 -3.33 34.36 -5.18
CA SER A 49 -4.60 34.21 -5.90
C SER A 49 -5.05 32.76 -5.93
N PHE A 50 -6.38 32.56 -5.95
CA PHE A 50 -7.03 31.33 -6.38
C PHE A 50 -7.73 31.59 -7.71
N GLN A 51 -7.41 30.79 -8.71
CA GLN A 51 -8.10 30.78 -10.01
C GLN A 51 -9.05 29.59 -10.02
N VAL A 52 -10.34 29.87 -10.00
CA VAL A 52 -11.41 28.86 -10.06
C VAL A 52 -11.77 28.64 -11.52
N ASN A 53 -11.79 27.41 -11.97
CA ASN A 53 -12.24 26.99 -13.29
C ASN A 53 -13.22 25.82 -13.12
N GLU A 54 -14.51 26.10 -13.25
CA GLU A 54 -15.56 25.08 -13.10
C GLU A 54 -15.64 24.15 -14.32
N GLU A 55 -15.21 24.60 -15.51
CA GLU A 55 -15.16 23.78 -16.72
C GLU A 55 -14.13 22.64 -16.57
N ASP A 56 -12.94 22.98 -16.08
CA ASP A 56 -11.87 22.00 -15.79
C ASP A 56 -12.00 21.38 -14.39
N ASN A 57 -12.98 21.82 -13.62
CA ASN A 57 -13.24 21.37 -12.26
C ASN A 57 -12.03 21.54 -11.32
N THR A 58 -11.31 22.66 -11.44
CA THR A 58 -10.08 22.92 -10.73
C THR A 58 -10.03 24.28 -10.04
N ILE A 59 -9.30 24.36 -8.94
CA ILE A 59 -8.82 25.61 -8.32
C ILE A 59 -7.31 25.60 -8.37
N GLN A 60 -6.71 26.57 -9.03
CA GLN A 60 -5.27 26.78 -9.01
C GLN A 60 -4.93 27.90 -8.01
N ALA A 61 -4.15 27.56 -6.99
CA ALA A 61 -3.60 28.54 -6.05
C ALA A 61 -2.20 28.96 -6.49
N LYS A 62 -1.88 30.27 -6.45
CA LYS A 62 -0.55 30.80 -6.70
C LYS A 62 0.02 31.40 -5.42
N ASP A 63 1.33 31.21 -5.21
CA ASP A 63 2.07 31.63 -4.03
C ASP A 63 1.38 31.19 -2.72
N LEU A 64 1.04 29.91 -2.70
CA LEU A 64 0.33 29.28 -1.58
C LEU A 64 1.26 29.11 -0.40
N GLN A 65 0.79 29.46 0.80
CA GLN A 65 1.42 29.19 2.07
C GLN A 65 0.42 28.49 3.00
N LEU A 66 0.84 27.35 3.54
CA LEU A 66 0.18 26.73 4.69
C LEU A 66 0.87 27.24 5.95
N ARG A 67 0.08 27.83 6.84
CA ARG A 67 0.58 28.34 8.13
C ARG A 67 -0.10 27.61 9.27
N PHE A 68 0.68 27.28 10.29
CA PHE A 68 0.22 26.70 11.54
C PHE A 68 0.53 27.66 12.67
N HIS A 69 -0.49 28.09 13.42
CA HIS A 69 -0.37 29.18 14.40
C HIS A 69 0.40 30.40 13.86
N ASP A 70 0.09 30.81 12.62
CA ASP A 70 0.71 31.89 11.87
C ASP A 70 2.20 31.67 11.48
N VAL A 71 2.79 30.52 11.77
CA VAL A 71 4.12 30.14 11.31
C VAL A 71 4.01 29.43 9.95
N PRO A 72 4.69 29.89 8.88
CA PRO A 72 4.66 29.22 7.60
C PRO A 72 5.40 27.88 7.70
N ILE A 73 4.67 26.78 7.46
CA ILE A 73 5.21 25.42 7.49
C ILE A 73 5.40 24.82 6.11
N LEU A 74 4.70 25.35 5.11
CA LEU A 74 4.80 24.93 3.70
C LEU A 74 4.55 26.14 2.80
N ALA A 75 5.29 26.22 1.70
CA ALA A 75 5.04 27.15 0.61
C ALA A 75 5.14 26.43 -0.73
N ALA A 76 4.23 26.76 -1.65
CA ALA A 76 4.24 26.25 -3.01
C ALA A 76 3.97 27.40 -3.98
N PRO A 77 4.78 27.58 -5.05
CA PRO A 77 4.54 28.65 -6.02
C PRO A 77 3.23 28.47 -6.76
N THR A 78 2.83 27.23 -7.01
CA THR A 78 1.54 26.89 -7.59
C THR A 78 1.07 25.53 -7.09
N LEU A 79 -0.21 25.43 -6.76
CA LEU A 79 -0.86 24.18 -6.39
C LEU A 79 -2.27 24.12 -6.95
N THR A 80 -2.67 22.97 -7.51
CA THR A 80 -3.99 22.79 -8.11
C THR A 80 -4.80 21.82 -7.27
N PHE A 81 -6.05 22.18 -6.97
CA PHE A 81 -7.01 21.38 -6.21
C PHE A 81 -8.25 21.10 -7.08
N PRO A 82 -8.88 19.92 -6.94
CA PRO A 82 -10.18 19.66 -7.57
C PRO A 82 -11.30 20.42 -6.83
N LEU A 83 -12.32 20.85 -7.58
CA LEU A 83 -13.53 21.48 -7.03
C LEU A 83 -14.56 20.48 -6.54
N ASP A 84 -14.51 19.25 -7.06
CA ASP A 84 -15.45 18.18 -6.74
C ASP A 84 -14.81 17.08 -5.87
N THR A 85 -15.60 16.06 -5.60
CA THR A 85 -15.18 14.88 -4.85
C THR A 85 -14.69 13.74 -5.74
N GLN A 86 -14.56 13.96 -7.06
CA GLN A 86 -14.03 12.96 -7.96
C GLN A 86 -12.52 12.78 -7.75
N ARG A 87 -12.02 11.62 -8.14
CA ARG A 87 -10.58 11.34 -8.02
C ARG A 87 -9.82 12.06 -9.11
N HIS A 88 -8.91 12.95 -8.71
CA HIS A 88 -8.02 13.68 -9.60
C HIS A 88 -6.57 13.44 -9.24
N SER A 89 -5.70 13.40 -10.24
CA SER A 89 -4.25 13.35 -10.01
C SER A 89 -3.77 14.68 -9.40
N GLY A 90 -2.88 14.59 -8.41
CA GLY A 90 -2.31 15.77 -7.78
C GLY A 90 -1.55 15.46 -6.49
N PHE A 91 -0.88 16.47 -5.98
CA PHE A 91 -0.24 16.38 -4.67
C PHE A 91 -1.29 16.34 -3.57
N LEU A 92 -1.15 15.40 -2.65
CA LEU A 92 -1.93 15.34 -1.43
C LEU A 92 -1.28 16.22 -0.36
N ALA A 93 -2.01 16.45 0.73
CA ALA A 93 -1.48 17.20 1.86
C ALA A 93 -0.18 16.55 2.36
N PRO A 94 0.90 17.33 2.52
CA PRO A 94 2.14 16.81 3.05
C PRO A 94 1.97 16.40 4.50
N LEU A 95 2.72 15.38 4.90
CA LEU A 95 2.77 14.90 6.27
C LEU A 95 4.10 15.30 6.90
N ILE A 96 4.03 15.86 8.09
CA ILE A 96 5.21 16.23 8.87
C ILE A 96 5.17 15.40 10.16
N GLY A 97 6.25 14.70 10.43
CA GLY A 97 6.42 13.88 11.62
C GLY A 97 7.75 14.12 12.32
N ILE A 98 7.81 13.73 13.56
CA ILE A 98 9.06 13.71 14.34
C ILE A 98 9.17 12.31 14.95
N ASP A 99 10.29 11.67 14.68
CA ASP A 99 10.63 10.35 15.20
C ASP A 99 12.01 10.36 15.84
N SER A 100 12.20 9.63 16.92
CA SER A 100 13.47 9.60 17.64
C SER A 100 14.61 9.01 16.82
N VAL A 101 14.30 8.08 15.92
CA VAL A 101 15.27 7.37 15.07
C VAL A 101 15.49 8.11 13.77
N SER A 102 14.41 8.44 13.06
CA SER A 102 14.46 9.08 11.73
C SER A 102 14.65 10.59 11.77
N GLY A 103 14.36 11.23 12.92
CA GLY A 103 14.41 12.67 13.10
C GLY A 103 13.14 13.36 12.60
N ILE A 104 13.29 14.52 11.98
CA ILE A 104 12.19 15.23 11.32
C ILE A 104 11.93 14.54 9.98
N GLU A 105 10.67 14.18 9.74
CA GLU A 105 10.19 13.56 8.52
C GLU A 105 9.23 14.51 7.80
N VAL A 106 9.46 14.69 6.51
CA VAL A 106 8.55 15.45 5.63
C VAL A 106 8.22 14.56 4.43
N SER A 107 6.95 14.18 4.32
CA SER A 107 6.44 13.35 3.23
C SER A 107 5.57 14.18 2.29
N SER A 108 5.79 14.03 0.99
CA SER A 108 5.03 14.68 -0.07
C SER A 108 4.43 13.61 -0.99
N PRO A 109 3.19 13.18 -0.74
CA PRO A 109 2.54 12.19 -1.59
C PRO A 109 1.93 12.85 -2.83
N TYR A 110 2.10 12.19 -3.98
CA TYR A 110 1.44 12.49 -5.24
C TYR A 110 0.50 11.35 -5.61
N TYR A 111 -0.78 11.64 -5.71
CA TYR A 111 -1.80 10.70 -6.16
C TYR A 111 -1.93 10.76 -7.69
N TRP A 112 -1.87 9.63 -8.34
CA TRP A 112 -2.02 9.48 -9.78
C TRP A 112 -3.27 8.67 -10.11
N ASN A 113 -4.31 9.35 -10.58
CA ASN A 113 -5.53 8.74 -11.09
C ASN A 113 -5.31 8.29 -12.54
N ILE A 114 -4.81 7.05 -12.71
CA ILE A 114 -4.42 6.50 -14.01
C ILE A 114 -5.65 6.20 -14.85
N ALA A 115 -6.65 5.55 -14.24
CA ALA A 115 -7.92 5.18 -14.85
C ALA A 115 -8.98 4.99 -13.75
N PRO A 116 -10.29 4.90 -14.07
CA PRO A 116 -11.34 4.68 -13.07
C PRO A 116 -11.09 3.45 -12.16
N HIS A 117 -10.41 2.44 -12.68
CA HIS A 117 -10.13 1.17 -12.02
C HIS A 117 -8.65 0.95 -11.67
N ARG A 118 -7.80 1.98 -11.85
CA ARG A 118 -6.35 1.92 -11.56
C ARG A 118 -5.86 3.23 -11.01
N ASP A 119 -5.12 3.19 -9.93
CA ASP A 119 -4.46 4.36 -9.37
C ASP A 119 -3.07 4.02 -8.80
N ALA A 120 -2.28 5.06 -8.58
CA ALA A 120 -1.01 4.96 -7.88
C ALA A 120 -0.83 6.14 -6.93
N THR A 121 -0.06 5.92 -5.88
CA THR A 121 0.41 6.99 -5.00
C THR A 121 1.93 6.89 -4.90
N LEU A 122 2.62 7.99 -5.19
CA LEU A 122 4.07 8.12 -5.10
C LEU A 122 4.38 9.09 -3.97
N THR A 123 5.05 8.62 -2.94
CA THR A 123 5.39 9.45 -1.77
C THR A 123 6.90 9.61 -1.66
N THR A 124 7.37 10.84 -1.70
CA THR A 124 8.75 11.19 -1.40
C THR A 124 8.82 11.61 0.06
N THR A 125 9.67 10.97 0.86
CA THR A 125 9.89 11.30 2.27
C THR A 125 11.34 11.68 2.50
N VAL A 126 11.56 12.85 3.08
CA VAL A 126 12.88 13.30 3.54
C VAL A 126 12.94 13.16 5.05
N MET A 127 13.94 12.43 5.53
CA MET A 127 14.19 12.17 6.95
C MET A 127 15.53 12.77 7.35
N SER A 128 15.53 13.65 8.35
CA SER A 128 16.75 14.43 8.70
C SER A 128 17.95 13.59 9.14
N LYS A 129 17.70 12.38 9.69
CA LYS A 129 18.76 11.47 10.15
C LYS A 129 19.04 10.31 9.19
N ARG A 130 18.12 10.01 8.25
CA ARG A 130 18.23 8.82 7.37
C ARG A 130 18.45 9.19 5.90
N GLY A 131 17.87 10.30 5.43
CA GLY A 131 17.94 10.73 4.04
C GLY A 131 16.61 10.61 3.30
N LEU A 132 16.68 10.30 2.00
CA LEU A 132 15.54 10.25 1.09
C LEU A 132 14.96 8.83 1.02
N ALA A 133 13.64 8.71 1.16
CA ALA A 133 12.88 7.50 0.87
C ALA A 133 11.82 7.77 -0.20
N LEU A 134 11.58 6.79 -1.03
CA LEU A 134 10.55 6.77 -2.06
C LEU A 134 9.61 5.60 -1.80
N ASP A 135 8.32 5.90 -1.66
CA ASP A 135 7.27 4.91 -1.49
C ASP A 135 6.35 4.97 -2.69
N SER A 136 6.03 3.83 -3.27
CA SER A 136 5.05 3.71 -4.33
C SER A 136 4.00 2.69 -3.98
N GLU A 137 2.75 3.04 -4.18
CA GLU A 137 1.60 2.14 -4.08
C GLU A 137 0.87 2.16 -5.42
N PHE A 138 0.58 0.99 -5.97
CA PHE A 138 -0.25 0.80 -7.16
C PHE A 138 -1.41 -0.12 -6.83
N ARG A 139 -2.63 0.25 -7.27
CA ARG A 139 -3.84 -0.53 -7.07
C ARG A 139 -4.62 -0.65 -8.37
N TYR A 140 -5.26 -1.78 -8.54
CA TYR A 140 -6.17 -2.01 -9.65
C TYR A 140 -7.34 -2.91 -9.25
N LEU A 141 -8.47 -2.70 -9.91
CA LEU A 141 -9.70 -3.45 -9.73
C LEU A 141 -10.37 -3.64 -11.10
N GLU A 142 -10.18 -4.81 -11.65
CA GLU A 142 -10.75 -5.24 -12.93
C GLU A 142 -11.93 -6.20 -12.70
N PRO A 143 -12.77 -6.50 -13.69
CA PRO A 143 -13.92 -7.38 -13.49
C PRO A 143 -13.60 -8.77 -12.95
N LEU A 144 -12.48 -9.36 -13.34
CA LEU A 144 -12.08 -10.72 -12.96
C LEU A 144 -10.88 -10.74 -12.00
N HIS A 145 -10.20 -9.63 -11.77
CA HIS A 145 -8.99 -9.61 -10.94
C HIS A 145 -8.75 -8.26 -10.29
N GLN A 146 -8.16 -8.32 -9.13
CA GLN A 146 -7.78 -7.15 -8.34
C GLN A 146 -6.41 -7.33 -7.72
N GLY A 147 -5.78 -6.23 -7.37
CA GLY A 147 -4.52 -6.31 -6.69
C GLY A 147 -3.97 -4.97 -6.26
N GLN A 148 -2.96 -5.04 -5.43
CA GLN A 148 -2.18 -3.90 -4.97
C GLN A 148 -0.72 -4.30 -4.84
N GLY A 149 0.15 -3.34 -5.15
CA GLY A 149 1.59 -3.47 -4.95
C GLY A 149 2.13 -2.26 -4.23
N ARG A 150 3.06 -2.47 -3.30
CA ARG A 150 3.79 -1.41 -2.62
C ARG A 150 5.28 -1.68 -2.73
N PHE A 151 6.02 -0.66 -3.08
CA PHE A 151 7.48 -0.72 -3.13
C PHE A 151 8.05 0.50 -2.42
N ASN A 152 8.83 0.24 -1.38
CA ASN A 152 9.55 1.23 -0.61
C ASN A 152 11.02 1.15 -0.95
N TRP A 153 11.67 2.27 -1.18
CA TRP A 153 13.08 2.31 -1.52
C TRP A 153 13.76 3.51 -0.88
N MET A 154 14.84 3.22 -0.18
CA MET A 154 15.76 4.20 0.37
C MET A 154 17.14 3.94 -0.24
N PRO A 155 17.58 4.73 -1.21
CA PRO A 155 18.82 4.48 -1.94
C PRO A 155 20.07 4.53 -1.06
N ASN A 156 20.01 5.32 0.02
CA ASN A 156 21.08 5.42 1.00
C ASN A 156 20.48 5.75 2.38
N ASP A 157 20.42 4.76 3.27
CA ASP A 157 20.07 4.98 4.67
C ASP A 157 21.32 5.43 5.44
N SER A 158 21.40 6.70 5.83
CA SER A 158 22.55 7.26 6.52
C SER A 158 22.86 6.59 7.87
N LEU A 159 21.84 5.97 8.52
CA LEU A 159 22.04 5.23 9.77
C LEU A 159 22.61 3.82 9.55
N ARG A 160 22.24 3.16 8.46
CA ARG A 160 22.67 1.80 8.13
C ARG A 160 23.80 1.78 7.09
N LYS A 161 23.99 2.88 6.36
CA LYS A 161 25.00 3.06 5.28
C LYS A 161 24.81 2.08 4.13
N GLU A 162 23.57 1.78 3.82
CA GLU A 162 23.20 0.84 2.76
C GLU A 162 21.90 1.27 2.06
N SER A 163 21.67 0.73 0.87
CA SER A 163 20.39 0.83 0.18
C SER A 163 19.40 -0.15 0.79
N ARG A 164 18.18 0.32 1.04
CA ARG A 164 17.14 -0.50 1.65
C ARG A 164 15.85 -0.46 0.82
N TRP A 165 15.17 -1.57 0.80
CA TRP A 165 13.91 -1.68 0.06
C TRP A 165 12.96 -2.67 0.70
N GLY A 166 11.65 -2.46 0.47
CA GLY A 166 10.58 -3.37 0.83
C GLY A 166 9.60 -3.52 -0.32
N LEU A 167 9.15 -4.72 -0.57
CA LEU A 167 8.13 -5.07 -1.57
C LEU A 167 7.00 -5.83 -0.91
N SER A 168 5.77 -5.37 -1.11
CA SER A 168 4.55 -6.09 -0.78
C SER A 168 3.64 -6.06 -2.01
N ALA A 169 3.20 -7.23 -2.48
CA ALA A 169 2.29 -7.33 -3.60
C ALA A 169 1.23 -8.38 -3.34
N GLN A 170 -0.02 -8.05 -3.65
CA GLN A 170 -1.17 -8.93 -3.54
C GLN A 170 -1.95 -8.90 -4.83
N HIS A 171 -2.34 -10.06 -5.32
CA HIS A 171 -3.21 -10.24 -6.47
C HIS A 171 -4.19 -11.37 -6.18
N SER A 172 -5.43 -11.17 -6.56
CA SER A 172 -6.46 -12.22 -6.54
C SER A 172 -7.35 -12.05 -7.76
N GLY A 173 -7.64 -13.13 -8.43
CA GLY A 173 -8.49 -13.08 -9.61
C GLY A 173 -8.66 -14.43 -10.30
N GLU A 174 -9.36 -14.38 -11.43
CA GLU A 174 -9.61 -15.52 -12.29
C GLU A 174 -9.00 -15.28 -13.67
N ALA A 175 -8.33 -16.29 -14.20
CA ALA A 175 -7.79 -16.30 -15.55
C ALA A 175 -8.56 -17.28 -16.41
N ASP A 176 -8.98 -16.84 -17.59
CA ASP A 176 -9.54 -17.72 -18.60
C ASP A 176 -8.40 -18.50 -19.27
N THR A 177 -8.45 -19.81 -19.15
CA THR A 177 -7.43 -20.68 -19.75
C THR A 177 -7.55 -20.81 -21.25
N GLY A 178 -8.66 -20.37 -21.86
CA GLY A 178 -8.97 -20.59 -23.27
C GLY A 178 -9.29 -22.06 -23.60
N VAL A 179 -9.25 -22.96 -22.61
CA VAL A 179 -9.58 -24.36 -22.77
C VAL A 179 -10.96 -24.62 -22.18
N SER A 180 -11.94 -24.90 -23.03
CA SER A 180 -13.36 -25.06 -22.60
C SER A 180 -13.57 -26.12 -21.52
N ALA A 181 -12.69 -27.13 -21.44
CA ALA A 181 -12.73 -28.15 -20.40
C ALA A 181 -12.21 -27.68 -19.03
N LEU A 182 -11.38 -26.64 -18.98
CA LEU A 182 -10.83 -26.10 -17.73
C LEU A 182 -11.58 -24.86 -17.26
N GLY A 183 -12.10 -24.05 -18.19
CA GLY A 183 -12.79 -22.80 -17.85
C GLY A 183 -11.88 -21.79 -17.15
N LEU A 184 -12.38 -21.17 -16.09
CA LEU A 184 -11.64 -20.21 -15.29
C LEU A 184 -10.77 -20.90 -14.23
N VAL A 185 -9.59 -20.36 -14.02
CA VAL A 185 -8.66 -20.78 -12.96
C VAL A 185 -8.40 -19.59 -12.06
N GLY A 186 -8.66 -19.74 -10.76
CA GLY A 186 -8.33 -18.74 -9.75
C GLY A 186 -6.82 -18.63 -9.57
N VAL A 187 -6.32 -17.41 -9.47
CA VAL A 187 -4.91 -17.09 -9.28
C VAL A 187 -4.78 -16.15 -8.10
N ASP A 188 -4.04 -16.56 -7.06
CA ASP A 188 -3.72 -15.70 -5.92
C ASP A 188 -2.20 -15.58 -5.77
N LEU A 189 -1.75 -14.33 -5.55
CA LEU A 189 -0.35 -14.01 -5.25
C LEU A 189 -0.30 -13.16 -3.98
N ASN A 190 0.63 -13.48 -3.10
CA ASN A 190 0.98 -12.67 -1.93
C ASN A 190 2.48 -12.70 -1.77
N ILE A 191 3.14 -11.59 -2.04
CA ILE A 191 4.60 -11.46 -2.05
C ILE A 191 5.00 -10.42 -1.03
N ASN A 192 5.84 -10.79 -0.06
CA ASN A 192 6.42 -9.87 0.91
C ASN A 192 7.92 -10.14 0.98
N ARG A 193 8.73 -9.12 0.72
CA ARG A 193 10.19 -9.20 0.76
C ARG A 193 10.77 -7.88 1.19
N VAL A 194 11.87 -7.95 1.94
CA VAL A 194 12.64 -6.77 2.36
C VAL A 194 14.13 -7.00 2.15
N SER A 195 14.88 -5.91 2.12
CA SER A 195 16.32 -5.92 1.87
C SER A 195 17.15 -6.57 2.97
N ASP A 196 16.71 -6.46 4.24
CA ASP A 196 17.54 -6.79 5.39
C ASP A 196 16.74 -7.17 6.62
N ASP A 197 17.41 -7.83 7.58
CA ASP A 197 16.84 -8.38 8.81
C ASP A 197 16.33 -7.31 9.80
N ASN A 198 16.80 -6.08 9.69
CA ASN A 198 16.42 -4.99 10.59
C ASN A 198 15.24 -4.15 10.06
N TYR A 199 14.79 -4.44 8.84
CA TYR A 199 13.76 -3.65 8.16
C TYR A 199 12.47 -3.50 9.00
N TRP A 200 11.97 -4.59 9.58
CA TRP A 200 10.75 -4.60 10.39
C TRP A 200 10.80 -3.65 11.60
N ARG A 201 11.97 -3.50 12.21
CA ARG A 201 12.19 -2.66 13.39
C ARG A 201 12.36 -1.19 13.01
N ASP A 202 13.06 -0.94 11.92
CA ASP A 202 13.42 0.42 11.49
C ASP A 202 12.29 1.13 10.72
N PHE A 203 11.36 0.37 10.15
CA PHE A 203 10.23 0.90 9.38
C PHE A 203 8.87 0.36 9.88
N PRO A 204 8.46 0.69 11.12
CA PRO A 204 7.24 0.15 11.72
C PRO A 204 5.95 0.61 11.02
N ARG A 205 6.04 1.61 10.12
CA ARG A 205 4.93 2.15 9.34
C ARG A 205 4.89 1.67 7.88
N ALA A 206 5.82 0.81 7.47
CA ALA A 206 5.92 0.32 6.08
C ALA A 206 4.75 -0.58 5.64
N GLY A 207 3.73 -0.72 6.46
CA GLY A 207 2.58 -1.60 6.26
C GLY A 207 2.69 -2.89 7.06
N LEU A 208 1.55 -3.39 7.52
CA LEU A 208 1.48 -4.55 8.43
C LEU A 208 2.18 -5.79 7.89
N SER A 209 2.17 -5.99 6.56
CA SER A 209 2.80 -7.15 5.93
C SER A 209 4.33 -7.15 5.99
N LEU A 210 4.96 -5.98 6.13
CA LEU A 210 6.43 -5.83 6.14
C LEU A 210 6.99 -5.58 7.55
N THR A 211 6.14 -5.43 8.57
CA THR A 211 6.56 -5.18 9.96
C THR A 211 6.69 -6.47 10.78
N GLN A 212 6.52 -7.61 10.15
CA GLN A 212 6.67 -8.94 10.76
C GLN A 212 8.07 -9.49 10.51
N ARG A 213 8.53 -10.36 11.42
CA ARG A 213 9.82 -11.04 11.25
C ARG A 213 9.74 -12.27 10.34
N LEU A 214 8.55 -12.71 10.00
CA LEU A 214 8.28 -13.83 9.11
C LEU A 214 7.43 -13.33 7.94
N LEU A 215 8.06 -13.17 6.79
CA LEU A 215 7.44 -12.62 5.58
C LEU A 215 7.09 -13.75 4.61
N PRO A 216 5.80 -14.07 4.44
CA PRO A 216 5.39 -15.07 3.47
C PRO A 216 5.44 -14.52 2.04
N ALA A 217 5.80 -15.40 1.11
CA ALA A 217 5.57 -15.21 -0.32
C ALA A 217 4.90 -16.47 -0.86
N SER A 218 3.69 -16.31 -1.39
CA SER A 218 2.91 -17.42 -1.93
C SER A 218 2.34 -17.09 -3.30
N GLY A 219 2.24 -18.11 -4.14
CA GLY A 219 1.45 -18.11 -5.35
C GLY A 219 0.59 -19.38 -5.37
N SER A 220 -0.68 -19.24 -5.67
CA SER A 220 -1.59 -20.39 -5.76
C SER A 220 -2.50 -20.32 -6.98
N LEU A 221 -2.81 -21.48 -7.51
CA LEU A 221 -3.79 -21.74 -8.55
C LEU A 221 -4.91 -22.57 -7.97
N HIS A 222 -6.14 -22.16 -8.21
CA HIS A 222 -7.34 -22.84 -7.77
C HIS A 222 -8.23 -23.16 -8.95
N TRP A 223 -8.65 -24.41 -9.03
CA TRP A 223 -9.55 -24.84 -10.07
C TRP A 223 -10.63 -25.73 -9.48
N SER A 224 -11.86 -25.56 -9.95
CA SER A 224 -12.96 -26.42 -9.54
C SER A 224 -13.92 -26.66 -10.70
N GLN A 225 -14.38 -27.90 -10.84
CA GLN A 225 -15.41 -28.28 -11.79
C GLN A 225 -16.27 -29.42 -11.22
N GLY A 226 -17.56 -29.14 -11.08
CA GLY A 226 -18.50 -30.11 -10.49
C GLY A 226 -18.08 -30.47 -9.06
N ASP A 227 -17.87 -31.77 -8.82
CA ASP A 227 -17.50 -32.31 -7.50
C ASP A 227 -15.97 -32.27 -7.21
N LEU A 228 -15.16 -31.90 -8.20
CA LEU A 228 -13.69 -31.89 -8.11
C LEU A 228 -13.16 -30.48 -7.92
N SER A 229 -12.29 -30.31 -6.94
CA SER A 229 -11.49 -29.09 -6.74
C SER A 229 -10.01 -29.43 -6.62
N MET A 230 -9.17 -28.57 -7.18
CA MET A 230 -7.72 -28.71 -7.17
C MET A 230 -7.07 -27.38 -6.75
N MET A 231 -5.98 -27.47 -6.02
CA MET A 231 -5.12 -26.35 -5.67
C MET A 231 -3.66 -26.72 -5.89
N ALA A 232 -2.91 -25.83 -6.53
CA ALA A 232 -1.46 -25.91 -6.59
C ALA A 232 -0.88 -24.65 -5.96
N GLN A 233 0.04 -24.77 -5.01
CA GLN A 233 0.61 -23.64 -4.28
C GLN A 233 2.12 -23.77 -4.14
N VAL A 234 2.80 -22.62 -4.20
CA VAL A 234 4.17 -22.45 -3.72
C VAL A 234 4.11 -21.45 -2.56
N LEU A 235 4.73 -21.78 -1.43
CA LEU A 235 4.82 -20.93 -0.25
C LEU A 235 6.26 -20.90 0.23
N GLN A 236 6.83 -19.73 0.30
CA GLN A 236 8.19 -19.47 0.79
C GLN A 236 8.16 -18.43 1.90
N PHE A 237 9.16 -18.43 2.74
CA PHE A 237 9.30 -17.47 3.83
C PHE A 237 10.65 -16.75 3.75
N GLN A 238 10.65 -15.45 4.00
CA GLN A 238 11.83 -14.72 4.41
C GLN A 238 11.75 -14.51 5.92
N THR A 239 12.72 -15.02 6.66
CA THR A 239 12.78 -14.91 8.12
C THR A 239 13.79 -13.85 8.49
N LEU A 240 13.34 -12.77 9.12
CA LEU A 240 14.19 -11.67 9.53
C LEU A 240 14.83 -12.00 10.88
N GLN A 241 16.13 -12.25 10.85
CA GLN A 241 16.88 -12.69 12.01
C GLN A 241 17.29 -11.53 12.90
N ASP A 242 17.07 -11.67 14.20
CA ASP A 242 17.62 -10.79 15.22
C ASP A 242 18.69 -11.57 15.99
N ILE A 243 19.89 -11.00 16.10
CA ILE A 243 21.03 -11.64 16.80
C ILE A 243 20.68 -11.96 18.25
N SER A 244 19.89 -11.10 18.91
CA SER A 244 19.50 -11.27 20.30
C SER A 244 18.35 -12.27 20.52
N SER A 245 17.58 -12.55 19.46
CA SER A 245 16.38 -13.40 19.52
C SER A 245 16.16 -14.12 18.19
N PRO A 246 17.01 -15.09 17.85
CA PRO A 246 16.87 -15.83 16.59
C PRO A 246 15.61 -16.67 16.58
N ILE A 247 14.99 -16.84 15.39
CA ILE A 247 13.83 -17.71 15.18
C ILE A 247 14.15 -18.77 14.14
N THR A 248 13.62 -19.98 14.33
CA THR A 248 13.76 -21.05 13.35
C THR A 248 12.85 -20.78 12.15
N PRO A 249 13.39 -20.73 10.92
CA PRO A 249 12.58 -20.59 9.72
C PRO A 249 11.60 -21.76 9.57
N PRO A 250 10.35 -21.52 9.17
CA PRO A 250 9.46 -22.60 8.79
C PRO A 250 9.88 -23.20 7.45
N TYR A 251 9.42 -24.42 7.17
CA TYR A 251 9.64 -25.03 5.87
C TYR A 251 8.90 -24.30 4.76
N ASN A 252 9.58 -24.06 3.68
CA ASN A 252 8.96 -23.72 2.41
C ASN A 252 8.16 -24.92 1.89
N ARG A 253 7.08 -24.66 1.16
CA ARG A 253 6.29 -25.66 0.46
C ARG A 253 6.39 -25.39 -1.04
N SER A 254 7.08 -26.26 -1.77
CA SER A 254 7.43 -25.98 -3.16
C SER A 254 7.58 -27.28 -3.98
N PRO A 255 6.51 -27.75 -4.64
CA PRO A 255 5.11 -27.32 -4.57
C PRO A 255 4.30 -28.01 -3.46
N GLN A 256 3.10 -27.51 -3.20
CA GLN A 256 2.00 -28.23 -2.57
C GLN A 256 0.87 -28.39 -3.60
N ILE A 257 0.38 -29.60 -3.79
CA ILE A 257 -0.73 -29.90 -4.70
C ILE A 257 -1.78 -30.64 -3.89
N GLN A 258 -3.01 -30.13 -3.93
CA GLN A 258 -4.18 -30.74 -3.29
C GLN A 258 -5.25 -31.01 -4.33
N ALA A 259 -5.93 -32.13 -4.18
CA ALA A 259 -7.14 -32.46 -4.92
C ALA A 259 -8.20 -32.95 -3.94
N ARG A 260 -9.42 -32.49 -4.12
CA ARG A 260 -10.57 -32.89 -3.33
C ARG A 260 -11.72 -33.22 -4.26
N TYR A 261 -12.31 -34.40 -4.08
CA TYR A 261 -13.53 -34.81 -4.72
C TYR A 261 -14.61 -35.03 -3.68
N ASN A 262 -15.73 -34.31 -3.77
CA ASN A 262 -16.84 -34.37 -2.83
C ASN A 262 -18.08 -34.84 -3.60
N LYS A 263 -18.69 -35.94 -3.16
CA LYS A 263 -19.93 -36.45 -3.74
C LYS A 263 -20.99 -36.51 -2.65
N TRP A 264 -22.05 -35.77 -2.83
CA TRP A 264 -23.14 -35.70 -1.88
C TRP A 264 -24.25 -36.68 -2.23
N ASN A 265 -24.85 -37.27 -1.20
CA ASN A 265 -26.02 -38.14 -1.31
C ASN A 265 -25.84 -39.33 -2.28
N VAL A 266 -24.74 -40.05 -2.18
CA VAL A 266 -24.55 -41.32 -2.87
C VAL A 266 -25.26 -42.40 -2.08
N GLN A 267 -26.49 -42.76 -2.51
CA GLN A 267 -27.34 -43.74 -1.81
C GLN A 267 -27.55 -43.42 -0.30
N GLY A 268 -27.67 -42.13 0.06
CA GLY A 268 -27.86 -41.69 1.44
C GLY A 268 -26.57 -41.41 2.19
N PHE A 269 -25.41 -41.53 1.59
CA PHE A 269 -24.11 -41.21 2.18
C PHE A 269 -23.44 -40.04 1.47
N ASP A 270 -22.69 -39.26 2.21
CA ASP A 270 -21.78 -38.28 1.67
C ASP A 270 -20.37 -38.89 1.61
N ALA A 271 -19.69 -38.70 0.51
CA ALA A 271 -18.32 -39.21 0.32
C ALA A 271 -17.36 -38.10 -0.08
N ALA A 272 -16.22 -38.04 0.58
CA ALA A 272 -15.16 -37.12 0.25
C ALA A 272 -13.81 -37.86 0.11
N ILE A 273 -13.09 -37.54 -0.96
CA ILE A 273 -11.71 -38.02 -1.17
C ILE A 273 -10.81 -36.79 -1.19
N THR A 274 -9.80 -36.79 -0.34
CA THR A 274 -8.78 -35.73 -0.31
C THR A 274 -7.43 -36.35 -0.59
N ALA A 275 -6.68 -35.77 -1.52
CA ALA A 275 -5.28 -36.12 -1.79
C ALA A 275 -4.42 -34.86 -1.63
N ASP A 276 -3.26 -34.98 -0.99
CA ASP A 276 -2.29 -33.90 -0.81
C ASP A 276 -0.89 -34.46 -1.06
N THR A 277 -0.11 -33.72 -1.82
CA THR A 277 1.33 -33.93 -1.93
C THR A 277 2.06 -32.61 -1.71
N THR A 278 3.01 -32.61 -0.80
CA THR A 278 3.75 -31.41 -0.40
C THR A 278 5.23 -31.73 -0.30
N ARG A 279 6.03 -30.95 -1.02
CA ARG A 279 7.49 -30.95 -0.86
C ARG A 279 7.88 -29.82 0.11
N PHE A 280 8.57 -30.21 1.17
CA PHE A 280 9.09 -29.33 2.21
C PHE A 280 10.57 -29.06 1.96
N GLU A 281 10.93 -27.78 1.89
CA GLU A 281 12.30 -27.34 1.69
C GLU A 281 12.72 -26.41 2.84
N ALA A 282 13.83 -26.74 3.51
CA ALA A 282 14.42 -25.90 4.52
C ALA A 282 15.28 -24.81 3.88
N ASP A 283 15.15 -23.57 4.32
CA ASP A 283 16.07 -22.51 3.94
C ASP A 283 17.27 -22.50 4.90
N PHE A 284 18.31 -23.20 4.52
CA PHE A 284 19.53 -23.33 5.33
C PHE A 284 20.30 -22.02 5.49
N ASN A 285 20.12 -21.05 4.57
CA ASN A 285 20.80 -19.75 4.65
C ASN A 285 20.24 -18.87 5.77
N GLN A 286 19.04 -19.15 6.23
CA GLN A 286 18.35 -18.38 7.27
C GLN A 286 18.39 -19.06 8.65
N VAL A 287 19.04 -20.21 8.79
CA VAL A 287 19.12 -20.93 10.08
C VAL A 287 20.21 -20.30 10.95
N PRO A 288 19.87 -19.79 12.15
CA PRO A 288 20.86 -19.20 13.05
C PRO A 288 21.88 -20.21 13.56
N GLY A 289 23.15 -19.80 13.66
CA GLY A 289 24.20 -20.55 14.38
C GLY A 289 24.66 -21.85 13.72
N GLY A 290 24.43 -22.04 12.43
CA GLY A 290 24.92 -23.21 11.71
C GLY A 290 24.24 -24.54 12.11
N ALA A 291 23.06 -24.50 12.70
CA ALA A 291 22.26 -25.68 13.08
C ALA A 291 21.68 -26.43 11.85
N THR A 292 22.44 -26.48 10.75
CA THR A 292 22.08 -27.15 9.48
C THR A 292 21.80 -28.64 9.61
N GLY A 293 22.23 -29.27 10.69
CA GLY A 293 22.07 -30.72 10.91
C GLY A 293 20.65 -31.16 11.33
N ILE A 294 19.74 -30.22 11.68
CA ILE A 294 18.43 -30.55 12.26
C ILE A 294 17.32 -30.49 11.18
N LEU A 295 17.44 -29.61 10.23
CA LEU A 295 16.41 -29.44 9.18
C LEU A 295 16.78 -30.27 7.94
N ARG A 296 15.82 -31.05 7.43
CA ARG A 296 16.00 -31.87 6.22
C ARG A 296 14.83 -31.62 5.27
N ASN A 297 15.14 -31.56 3.99
CA ASN A 297 14.10 -31.54 2.96
C ASN A 297 13.34 -32.87 2.97
N GLY A 298 12.05 -32.82 2.70
CA GLY A 298 11.20 -34.01 2.67
C GLY A 298 9.96 -33.83 1.79
N GLN A 299 9.30 -34.93 1.53
CA GLN A 299 8.02 -34.94 0.84
C GLN A 299 7.01 -35.73 1.67
N ARG A 300 5.80 -35.22 1.73
CA ARG A 300 4.65 -35.93 2.31
C ARG A 300 3.59 -36.07 1.23
N SER A 301 3.06 -37.27 1.09
CA SER A 301 1.89 -37.52 0.26
C SER A 301 0.89 -38.37 1.03
N PHE A 302 -0.37 -38.05 0.98
CA PHE A 302 -1.43 -38.84 1.56
C PHE A 302 -2.71 -38.77 0.74
N ALA A 303 -3.59 -39.75 0.89
CA ALA A 303 -4.96 -39.73 0.46
C ALA A 303 -5.85 -40.21 1.59
N ALA A 304 -7.00 -39.60 1.77
CA ALA A 304 -7.99 -39.96 2.77
C ALA A 304 -9.37 -40.03 2.14
N LEU A 305 -10.13 -41.07 2.53
CA LEU A 305 -11.55 -41.23 2.23
C LEU A 305 -12.34 -40.95 3.51
N GLN A 306 -13.36 -40.12 3.41
CA GLN A 306 -14.28 -39.75 4.50
C GLN A 306 -15.71 -40.01 4.09
#